data_871d8f7a1b777e0d6c5c5f7ec6c38641
#
_entry.id   871d8f7a1b777e0d6c5c5f7ec6c38641
#
_cell.length_a   1.000
_cell.length_b   1.000
_cell.length_c   1.000
_cell.angle_alpha   90.00
_cell.angle_beta   90.00
_cell.angle_gamma   90.00
#
_symmetry.space_group_name_H-M   'P 1'
#
loop_
_entity.id
_entity.type
_entity.pdbx_description
1 polymer ?
#
loop_
_entity_poly.entity_id
_entity_poly.type
_entity_poly.pdbx_seq_one_letter_code
_entity_poly.pdbx_strand_id
1 'polypeptide(L)'
;MSVSRKEFLRQSLKAVFIIGAGNSLQTFAADRYRLPSADKIKLRFALVSDGHYGQPNTNYSFHHDNMIQWLNNEHAQRQIDFTVVNGDLFHNIPTFLPELKTKWDELKMPYFVSHGNHDQIDAHTWKKTWNLDWHYAFEKANAGFLVLNTANEKGDYICPDINWTKKHLQKHQSKKHLFVFMHITPFKWTKGGIDCPELIELFDKQSNLKAIFHGHDHDQDDVKENNGKYYFFDSHIAGDWGTEYRGYRIVEILDNDDILTYQMNPAKEIKMNEKNLG
;
A
#
# COMPACT_ATOMS: atom_id res chain seq x y z
N MET A 1 -28.15 -1.88 -36.91
CA MET A 1 -28.14 -1.62 -35.47
C MET A 1 -26.72 -1.23 -35.11
N SER A 2 -26.48 0.00 -34.69
CA SER A 2 -25.14 0.47 -34.33
C SER A 2 -24.88 0.07 -32.86
N VAL A 3 -23.86 -0.74 -32.65
CA VAL A 3 -23.40 -1.11 -31.31
C VAL A 3 -22.75 0.12 -30.68
N SER A 4 -23.13 0.51 -29.46
CA SER A 4 -22.55 1.65 -28.80
C SER A 4 -21.07 1.40 -28.47
N ARG A 5 -20.26 2.49 -28.43
CA ARG A 5 -18.83 2.42 -28.11
C ARG A 5 -18.56 1.70 -26.76
N LYS A 6 -19.50 1.81 -25.82
CA LYS A 6 -19.46 1.16 -24.51
C LYS A 6 -19.69 -0.35 -24.62
N GLU A 7 -20.54 -0.77 -25.54
CA GLU A 7 -20.86 -2.18 -25.79
C GLU A 7 -19.76 -2.88 -26.62
N PHE A 8 -19.14 -2.15 -27.55
CA PHE A 8 -17.97 -2.60 -28.30
C PHE A 8 -16.78 -2.84 -27.36
N LEU A 9 -16.47 -1.93 -26.45
CA LEU A 9 -15.42 -2.09 -25.45
C LEU A 9 -15.69 -3.21 -24.46
N ARG A 10 -16.97 -3.47 -24.13
CA ARG A 10 -17.39 -4.60 -23.28
C ARG A 10 -17.24 -5.95 -23.97
N GLN A 11 -17.33 -5.99 -25.29
CA GLN A 11 -17.19 -7.22 -26.10
C GLN A 11 -15.74 -7.49 -26.54
N SER A 12 -14.92 -6.45 -26.76
CA SER A 12 -13.51 -6.59 -27.11
C SER A 12 -12.62 -7.09 -25.96
N LEU A 13 -13.07 -6.99 -24.72
CA LEU A 13 -12.39 -7.58 -23.57
C LEU A 13 -12.57 -9.11 -23.42
N LYS A 14 -13.27 -9.77 -24.37
CA LYS A 14 -13.62 -11.20 -24.26
C LYS A 14 -12.77 -12.14 -25.11
N ALA A 15 -11.80 -11.68 -25.87
CA ALA A 15 -11.00 -12.59 -26.70
C ALA A 15 -9.54 -12.13 -26.85
N VAL A 16 -8.64 -12.76 -26.13
CA VAL A 16 -7.21 -12.79 -26.48
C VAL A 16 -6.98 -14.06 -27.31
N PHE A 17 -6.63 -13.88 -28.58
CA PHE A 17 -6.25 -15.01 -29.45
C PHE A 17 -4.73 -15.18 -29.41
N ILE A 18 -4.26 -16.33 -28.98
CA ILE A 18 -2.87 -16.75 -29.18
C ILE A 18 -2.86 -17.75 -30.33
N ILE A 19 -2.23 -17.41 -31.44
CA ILE A 19 -1.99 -18.33 -32.55
C ILE A 19 -0.68 -19.07 -32.27
N GLY A 20 -0.78 -20.30 -31.83
CA GLY A 20 0.35 -21.21 -31.74
C GLY A 20 0.38 -22.12 -33.00
N ALA A 21 1.57 -22.41 -33.54
CA ALA A 21 1.77 -23.32 -34.64
C ALA A 21 1.50 -24.77 -34.17
N GLY A 22 0.28 -25.25 -34.41
CA GLY A 22 -0.17 -26.61 -34.10
C GLY A 22 -1.70 -26.67 -33.98
N ASN A 23 -2.34 -27.60 -34.64
CA ASN A 23 -3.78 -27.73 -34.85
C ASN A 23 -4.65 -27.94 -33.60
N SER A 24 -4.56 -27.11 -32.58
CA SER A 24 -5.54 -27.04 -31.48
C SER A 24 -5.70 -25.61 -30.98
N LEU A 25 -6.87 -25.02 -31.22
CA LEU A 25 -7.35 -23.80 -30.59
C LEU A 25 -7.68 -24.14 -29.10
N GLN A 26 -6.81 -23.80 -28.19
CA GLN A 26 -7.16 -23.73 -26.78
C GLN A 26 -7.62 -22.29 -26.47
N THR A 27 -8.90 -22.12 -26.31
CA THR A 27 -9.48 -20.92 -25.70
C THR A 27 -9.18 -20.95 -24.20
N PHE A 28 -8.18 -20.22 -23.78
CA PHE A 28 -8.05 -19.92 -22.36
C PHE A 28 -9.13 -18.88 -22.02
N ALA A 29 -10.17 -19.34 -21.33
CA ALA A 29 -11.21 -18.49 -20.82
C ALA A 29 -10.57 -17.42 -19.91
N ALA A 30 -10.79 -16.14 -20.26
CA ALA A 30 -10.45 -14.98 -19.42
C ALA A 30 -11.36 -14.91 -18.17
N ASP A 31 -11.55 -16.05 -17.49
CA ASP A 31 -12.49 -16.21 -16.38
C ASP A 31 -11.85 -15.95 -15.00
N ARG A 32 -10.62 -15.42 -14.97
CA ARG A 32 -9.86 -15.39 -13.70
C ARG A 32 -9.82 -14.07 -12.96
N TYR A 33 -10.36 -12.99 -13.50
CA TYR A 33 -10.34 -11.70 -12.78
C TYR A 33 -11.69 -10.97 -12.94
N ARG A 34 -12.76 -11.54 -12.41
CA ARG A 34 -13.93 -10.72 -12.10
C ARG A 34 -13.54 -9.83 -10.92
N LEU A 35 -13.11 -8.61 -11.25
CA LEU A 35 -13.14 -7.54 -10.25
C LEU A 35 -14.55 -7.50 -9.65
N PRO A 36 -14.72 -7.45 -8.32
CA PRO A 36 -16.00 -7.14 -7.73
C PRO A 36 -16.60 -5.92 -8.45
N SER A 37 -17.90 -5.92 -8.71
CA SER A 37 -18.53 -4.71 -9.23
C SER A 37 -18.32 -3.59 -8.22
N ALA A 38 -18.15 -2.35 -8.67
CA ALA A 38 -17.97 -1.19 -7.79
C ALA A 38 -19.05 -1.11 -6.71
N ASP A 39 -20.26 -1.59 -7.02
CA ASP A 39 -21.41 -1.65 -6.11
C ASP A 39 -21.27 -2.63 -4.93
N LYS A 40 -20.20 -3.44 -4.91
CA LYS A 40 -19.92 -4.44 -3.86
C LYS A 40 -18.72 -4.09 -2.99
N ILE A 41 -18.18 -2.88 -3.10
CA ILE A 41 -17.01 -2.44 -2.34
C ILE A 41 -17.44 -1.40 -1.33
N LYS A 42 -17.27 -1.72 -0.03
CA LYS A 42 -17.53 -0.81 1.09
C LYS A 42 -16.42 0.20 1.28
N LEU A 43 -15.19 -0.21 1.04
CA LEU A 43 -14.00 0.62 1.20
C LEU A 43 -12.91 0.14 0.25
N ARG A 44 -12.27 1.09 -0.40
CA ARG A 44 -11.11 0.82 -1.28
C ARG A 44 -10.01 1.81 -0.99
N PHE A 45 -8.83 1.31 -0.65
CA PHE A 45 -7.68 2.17 -0.41
C PHE A 45 -6.43 1.65 -1.13
N ALA A 46 -5.49 2.55 -1.36
CA ALA A 46 -4.23 2.25 -2.00
C ALA A 46 -3.06 2.41 -1.03
N LEU A 47 -1.98 1.67 -1.26
CA LEU A 47 -0.71 1.83 -0.57
C LEU A 47 0.41 1.96 -1.58
N VAL A 48 1.36 2.81 -1.24
CA VAL A 48 2.65 2.96 -1.90
C VAL A 48 3.71 3.17 -0.82
N SER A 49 4.98 2.92 -1.13
CA SER A 49 6.08 3.03 -0.19
C SER A 49 7.38 3.42 -0.89
N ASP A 50 8.38 3.84 -0.12
CA ASP A 50 9.76 3.98 -0.57
C ASP A 50 9.91 4.94 -1.76
N GLY A 51 9.52 6.18 -1.52
CA GLY A 51 9.59 7.27 -2.49
C GLY A 51 11.00 7.78 -2.72
N HIS A 52 11.83 7.81 -1.70
CA HIS A 52 13.21 8.29 -1.72
C HIS A 52 13.40 9.57 -2.54
N TYR A 53 12.48 10.53 -2.38
CA TYR A 53 12.55 11.78 -3.12
C TYR A 53 13.85 12.52 -2.81
N GLY A 54 14.59 12.89 -3.85
CA GLY A 54 15.89 13.52 -3.71
C GLY A 54 17.09 12.54 -3.64
N GLN A 55 16.90 11.24 -3.81
CA GLN A 55 18.00 10.28 -3.85
C GLN A 55 18.93 10.55 -5.05
N PRO A 56 20.25 10.78 -4.83
CA PRO A 56 21.20 11.02 -5.91
C PRO A 56 21.20 9.90 -6.95
N ASN A 57 21.42 10.27 -8.21
CA ASN A 57 21.54 9.35 -9.35
C ASN A 57 20.26 8.53 -9.65
N THR A 58 19.10 8.93 -9.14
CA THR A 58 17.80 8.32 -9.46
C THR A 58 16.88 9.33 -10.14
N ASN A 59 15.91 8.83 -10.90
CA ASN A 59 14.87 9.66 -11.50
C ASN A 59 13.67 9.84 -10.54
N TYR A 60 13.93 10.13 -9.28
CA TYR A 60 12.91 10.19 -8.23
C TYR A 60 11.71 11.06 -8.61
N SER A 61 11.92 12.26 -9.15
CA SER A 61 10.82 13.16 -9.53
C SER A 61 9.90 12.52 -10.57
N PHE A 62 10.46 11.94 -11.64
CA PHE A 62 9.72 11.22 -12.68
C PHE A 62 8.93 10.03 -12.12
N HIS A 63 9.50 9.27 -11.20
CA HIS A 63 8.83 8.13 -10.59
C HIS A 63 7.65 8.55 -9.71
N HIS A 64 7.78 9.65 -8.96
CA HIS A 64 6.69 10.23 -8.18
C HIS A 64 5.56 10.74 -9.10
N ASP A 65 5.90 11.47 -10.16
CA ASP A 65 4.92 11.98 -11.12
C ASP A 65 4.11 10.82 -11.75
N ASN A 66 4.79 9.75 -12.16
CA ASN A 66 4.13 8.56 -12.67
C ASN A 66 3.23 7.88 -11.63
N MET A 67 3.72 7.72 -10.40
CA MET A 67 2.94 7.08 -9.34
C MET A 67 1.67 7.85 -9.04
N ILE A 68 1.76 9.17 -8.91
CA ILE A 68 0.60 10.07 -8.69
C ILE A 68 -0.37 9.98 -9.87
N GLN A 69 0.13 9.96 -11.09
CA GLN A 69 -0.70 9.81 -12.29
C GLN A 69 -1.41 8.44 -12.32
N TRP A 70 -0.72 7.35 -12.00
CA TRP A 70 -1.31 6.01 -11.94
C TRP A 70 -2.40 5.91 -10.89
N LEU A 71 -2.16 6.42 -9.68
CA LEU A 71 -3.16 6.46 -8.61
C LEU A 71 -4.38 7.31 -8.97
N ASN A 72 -4.17 8.46 -9.61
CA ASN A 72 -5.26 9.32 -10.08
C ASN A 72 -6.07 8.65 -11.20
N ASN A 73 -5.43 7.93 -12.12
CA ASN A 73 -6.09 7.16 -13.17
C ASN A 73 -6.89 5.98 -12.56
N GLU A 74 -6.31 5.27 -11.61
CA GLU A 74 -7.00 4.20 -10.88
C GLU A 74 -8.22 4.75 -10.13
N HIS A 75 -8.07 5.88 -9.44
CA HIS A 75 -9.18 6.56 -8.75
C HIS A 75 -10.29 7.00 -9.73
N ALA A 76 -9.94 7.48 -10.91
CA ALA A 76 -10.92 7.89 -11.93
C ALA A 76 -11.72 6.70 -12.49
N GLN A 77 -11.10 5.53 -12.57
CA GLN A 77 -11.77 4.30 -13.05
C GLN A 77 -12.56 3.60 -11.95
N ARG A 78 -11.98 3.51 -10.76
CA ARG A 78 -12.53 2.86 -9.59
C ARG A 78 -12.14 3.67 -8.35
N GLN A 79 -13.07 4.39 -7.81
CA GLN A 79 -12.85 5.29 -6.68
C GLN A 79 -11.96 4.67 -5.60
N ILE A 80 -10.90 5.39 -5.22
CA ILE A 80 -10.05 5.10 -4.05
C ILE A 80 -10.48 6.05 -2.93
N ASP A 81 -10.80 5.53 -1.76
CA ASP A 81 -11.24 6.33 -0.62
C ASP A 81 -10.11 7.13 0.03
N PHE A 82 -8.92 6.55 0.03
CA PHE A 82 -7.67 7.20 0.47
C PHE A 82 -6.44 6.40 0.02
N THR A 83 -5.29 7.05 0.04
CA THR A 83 -3.98 6.42 -0.21
C THR A 83 -3.10 6.53 1.03
N VAL A 84 -2.27 5.53 1.31
CA VAL A 84 -1.21 5.60 2.33
C VAL A 84 0.15 5.56 1.64
N VAL A 85 1.02 6.53 1.97
CA VAL A 85 2.43 6.55 1.58
C VAL A 85 3.22 6.04 2.76
N ASN A 86 3.68 4.80 2.70
CA ASN A 86 4.14 4.03 3.86
C ASN A 86 5.65 4.13 4.11
N GLY A 87 6.13 5.33 4.40
CA GLY A 87 7.51 5.61 4.82
C GLY A 87 8.50 5.80 3.68
N ASP A 88 9.67 6.32 4.05
CA ASP A 88 10.76 6.68 3.15
C ASP A 88 10.29 7.60 2.01
N LEU A 89 9.57 8.67 2.40
CA LEU A 89 9.00 9.61 1.46
C LEU A 89 10.10 10.38 0.71
N PHE A 90 11.13 10.84 1.45
CA PHE A 90 12.31 11.50 0.88
C PHE A 90 13.60 10.81 1.35
N HIS A 91 14.72 11.19 0.78
CA HIS A 91 16.01 10.52 1.03
C HIS A 91 16.94 11.41 1.85
N ASN A 92 16.86 11.35 3.19
CA ASN A 92 17.74 11.96 4.19
C ASN A 92 17.83 13.51 4.19
N ILE A 93 17.34 14.19 3.17
CA ILE A 93 17.53 15.64 2.99
C ILE A 93 16.18 16.37 3.13
N PRO A 94 15.88 16.98 4.28
CA PRO A 94 14.60 17.62 4.55
C PRO A 94 14.24 18.81 3.62
N THR A 95 15.23 19.39 2.94
CA THR A 95 14.99 20.51 2.01
C THR A 95 14.10 20.12 0.81
N PHE A 96 13.98 18.84 0.49
CA PHE A 96 13.08 18.33 -0.53
C PHE A 96 11.61 18.24 -0.08
N LEU A 97 11.35 18.34 1.21
CA LEU A 97 10.02 18.12 1.78
C LEU A 97 8.92 19.05 1.23
N PRO A 98 9.13 20.37 1.04
CA PRO A 98 8.11 21.25 0.48
C PRO A 98 7.74 20.89 -0.96
N GLU A 99 8.72 20.54 -1.79
CA GLU A 99 8.50 20.12 -3.17
C GLU A 99 7.75 18.79 -3.23
N LEU A 100 8.20 17.82 -2.45
CA LEU A 100 7.56 16.53 -2.31
C LEU A 100 6.10 16.64 -1.85
N LYS A 101 5.84 17.48 -0.83
CA LYS A 101 4.48 17.76 -0.34
C LYS A 101 3.59 18.30 -1.46
N THR A 102 4.10 19.26 -2.24
CA THR A 102 3.37 19.83 -3.37
C THR A 102 3.01 18.77 -4.41
N LYS A 103 3.92 17.85 -4.71
CA LYS A 103 3.63 16.74 -5.64
C LYS A 103 2.52 15.81 -5.10
N TRP A 104 2.62 15.37 -3.84
CA TRP A 104 1.59 14.49 -3.27
C TRP A 104 0.22 15.16 -3.13
N ASP A 105 0.17 16.49 -3.01
CA ASP A 105 -1.09 17.28 -3.01
C ASP A 105 -1.81 17.26 -4.37
N GLU A 106 -1.21 16.73 -5.42
CA GLU A 106 -1.86 16.50 -6.73
C GLU A 106 -2.75 15.26 -6.76
N LEU A 107 -2.71 14.40 -5.73
CA LEU A 107 -3.63 13.27 -5.60
C LEU A 107 -5.09 13.75 -5.55
N LYS A 108 -5.96 13.04 -6.24
CA LYS A 108 -7.40 13.38 -6.32
C LYS A 108 -8.22 12.73 -5.21
N MET A 109 -7.58 12.01 -4.30
CA MET A 109 -8.17 11.45 -3.08
C MET A 109 -7.35 11.86 -1.87
N PRO A 110 -7.92 11.80 -0.64
CA PRO A 110 -7.15 12.01 0.59
C PRO A 110 -5.98 11.04 0.69
N TYR A 111 -4.87 11.48 1.28
CA TYR A 111 -3.76 10.61 1.58
C TYR A 111 -3.24 10.78 3.01
N PHE A 112 -2.60 9.73 3.50
CA PHE A 112 -1.96 9.63 4.80
C PHE A 112 -0.50 9.21 4.59
N VAL A 113 0.37 9.58 5.52
CA VAL A 113 1.80 9.25 5.44
C VAL A 113 2.27 8.57 6.71
N SER A 114 3.16 7.59 6.62
CA SER A 114 3.94 7.09 7.74
C SER A 114 5.39 7.53 7.64
N HIS A 115 6.09 7.57 8.76
CA HIS A 115 7.49 7.94 8.83
C HIS A 115 8.37 6.71 8.60
N GLY A 116 9.37 6.83 7.71
CA GLY A 116 10.38 5.81 7.44
C GLY A 116 11.77 6.25 7.93
N ASN A 117 12.76 5.38 7.81
CA ASN A 117 14.11 5.64 8.31
C ASN A 117 14.92 6.64 7.46
N HIS A 118 14.54 6.83 6.20
CA HIS A 118 15.11 7.89 5.37
C HIS A 118 14.41 9.24 5.53
N ASP A 119 13.28 9.29 6.23
CA ASP A 119 12.58 10.54 6.55
C ASP A 119 13.22 11.23 7.77
N GLN A 120 14.50 11.60 7.64
CA GLN A 120 15.32 12.14 8.74
C GLN A 120 14.93 13.57 9.10
N ILE A 121 13.86 13.70 9.87
CA ILE A 121 13.32 14.98 10.33
C ILE A 121 12.69 14.79 11.72
N ASP A 122 12.66 15.84 12.53
CA ASP A 122 12.04 15.81 13.84
C ASP A 122 10.50 15.76 13.79
N ALA A 123 9.91 15.28 14.88
CA ALA A 123 8.45 15.11 14.97
C ALA A 123 7.66 16.42 14.84
N HIS A 124 8.24 17.56 15.24
CA HIS A 124 7.59 18.86 15.13
C HIS A 124 7.49 19.30 13.66
N THR A 125 8.59 19.20 12.93
CA THR A 125 8.64 19.51 11.49
C THR A 125 7.76 18.55 10.69
N TRP A 126 7.75 17.25 11.02
CA TRP A 126 6.84 16.27 10.44
C TRP A 126 5.38 16.69 10.63
N LYS A 127 4.98 16.96 11.87
CA LYS A 127 3.61 17.36 12.20
C LYS A 127 3.21 18.66 11.52
N LYS A 128 4.10 19.63 11.45
CA LYS A 128 3.86 20.91 10.76
C LYS A 128 3.61 20.71 9.25
N THR A 129 4.31 19.75 8.64
CA THR A 129 4.21 19.49 7.19
C THR A 129 2.97 18.67 6.84
N TRP A 130 2.74 17.58 7.54
CA TRP A 130 1.71 16.62 7.19
C TRP A 130 0.43 16.76 8.01
N ASN A 131 0.44 17.54 9.09
CA ASN A 131 -0.61 17.63 10.11
C ASN A 131 -0.93 16.27 10.76
N LEU A 132 0.06 15.40 10.85
CA LEU A 132 0.00 14.04 11.40
C LEU A 132 1.15 13.85 12.38
N ASP A 133 0.94 13.08 13.43
CA ASP A 133 2.02 12.61 14.30
C ASP A 133 2.79 11.46 13.63
N TRP A 134 3.93 11.03 14.17
CA TRP A 134 4.67 9.86 13.67
C TRP A 134 3.89 8.55 13.87
N HIS A 135 3.03 8.52 14.88
CA HIS A 135 2.06 7.45 15.07
C HIS A 135 0.68 8.06 15.33
N TYR A 136 -0.32 7.52 14.71
CA TYR A 136 -1.70 7.97 14.82
C TYR A 136 -2.66 6.86 14.40
N ALA A 137 -3.95 7.08 14.65
CA ALA A 137 -5.01 6.17 14.24
C ALA A 137 -6.21 6.93 13.68
N PHE A 138 -6.88 6.32 12.74
CA PHE A 138 -8.12 6.84 12.16
C PHE A 138 -9.10 5.72 11.87
N GLU A 139 -10.33 6.07 11.49
CA GLU A 139 -11.41 5.14 11.22
C GLU A 139 -12.12 5.50 9.92
N LYS A 140 -12.53 4.48 9.17
CA LYS A 140 -13.38 4.64 7.98
C LYS A 140 -14.14 3.33 7.71
N ALA A 141 -15.44 3.44 7.32
CA ALA A 141 -16.28 2.30 6.93
C ALA A 141 -16.25 1.11 7.91
N ASN A 142 -16.34 1.37 9.22
CA ASN A 142 -16.24 0.37 10.30
C ASN A 142 -14.91 -0.39 10.37
N ALA A 143 -13.87 0.11 9.73
CA ALA A 143 -12.49 -0.36 9.89
C ALA A 143 -11.67 0.63 10.72
N GLY A 144 -10.70 0.13 11.50
CA GLY A 144 -9.69 0.88 12.20
C GLY A 144 -8.36 0.81 11.47
N PHE A 145 -7.59 1.87 11.53
CA PHE A 145 -6.28 2.00 10.90
C PHE A 145 -5.30 2.58 11.90
N LEU A 146 -4.20 1.89 12.14
CA LEU A 146 -3.09 2.34 12.97
C LEU A 146 -1.87 2.60 12.09
N VAL A 147 -1.26 3.75 12.25
CA VAL A 147 0.05 4.07 11.66
C VAL A 147 1.06 4.08 12.78
N LEU A 148 2.07 3.23 12.68
CA LEU A 148 3.10 3.00 13.69
C LEU A 148 4.47 3.45 13.18
N ASN A 149 5.18 4.20 14.01
CA ASN A 149 6.54 4.64 13.69
C ASN A 149 7.57 3.55 14.00
N THR A 150 8.53 3.37 13.09
CA THR A 150 9.60 2.37 13.19
C THR A 150 11.00 2.94 13.07
N ALA A 151 11.14 4.27 13.06
CA ALA A 151 12.44 4.93 13.01
C ALA A 151 12.44 6.22 13.83
N ASN A 152 13.61 6.60 14.35
CA ASN A 152 13.79 7.90 15.00
C ASN A 152 14.18 8.99 13.98
N GLU A 153 14.36 10.23 14.44
CA GLU A 153 14.72 11.38 13.59
C GLU A 153 16.08 11.26 12.86
N LYS A 154 16.92 10.31 13.29
CA LYS A 154 18.23 10.03 12.68
C LYS A 154 18.21 8.83 11.73
N GLY A 155 17.07 8.18 11.61
CA GLY A 155 16.90 6.99 10.81
C GLY A 155 17.27 5.68 11.53
N ASP A 156 17.57 5.72 12.84
CA ASP A 156 17.79 4.48 13.60
C ASP A 156 16.47 3.72 13.74
N TYR A 157 16.53 2.40 13.56
CA TYR A 157 15.35 1.54 13.64
C TYR A 157 14.90 1.36 15.08
N ILE A 158 13.63 1.55 15.35
CA ILE A 158 13.02 1.40 16.67
C ILE A 158 11.77 0.53 16.61
N CYS A 159 11.48 -0.16 17.70
CA CYS A 159 10.14 -0.73 17.88
C CYS A 159 9.12 0.40 18.10
N PRO A 160 7.91 0.26 17.55
CA PRO A 160 6.82 1.19 17.84
C PRO A 160 6.53 1.34 19.35
N ASP A 161 5.95 2.47 19.74
CA ASP A 161 5.49 2.68 21.12
C ASP A 161 4.45 1.62 21.49
N ILE A 162 4.86 0.70 22.36
CA ILE A 162 4.07 -0.44 22.81
C ILE A 162 2.84 0.00 23.61
N ASN A 163 2.99 0.99 24.47
CA ASN A 163 1.89 1.48 25.31
C ASN A 163 0.83 2.17 24.46
N TRP A 164 1.24 3.02 23.53
CA TRP A 164 0.36 3.68 22.58
C TRP A 164 -0.35 2.63 21.70
N THR A 165 0.39 1.69 21.16
CA THR A 165 -0.13 0.62 20.29
C THR A 165 -1.17 -0.22 21.03
N LYS A 166 -0.87 -0.69 22.24
CA LYS A 166 -1.80 -1.47 23.08
C LYS A 166 -3.10 -0.71 23.34
N LYS A 167 -3.01 0.57 23.72
CA LYS A 167 -4.18 1.44 23.95
C LYS A 167 -5.05 1.54 22.71
N HIS A 168 -4.44 1.72 21.54
CA HIS A 168 -5.18 1.90 20.27
C HIS A 168 -5.73 0.58 19.70
N LEU A 169 -5.05 -0.55 19.89
CA LEU A 169 -5.61 -1.86 19.62
C LEU A 169 -6.90 -2.12 20.44
N GLN A 170 -6.86 -1.83 21.74
CA GLN A 170 -8.04 -1.94 22.60
C GLN A 170 -9.18 -1.00 22.18
N LYS A 171 -8.86 0.26 21.85
CA LYS A 171 -9.85 1.23 21.38
C LYS A 171 -10.59 0.75 20.13
N HIS A 172 -9.90 0.05 19.22
CA HIS A 172 -10.46 -0.41 17.95
C HIS A 172 -10.89 -1.88 17.96
N GLN A 173 -10.92 -2.55 19.11
CA GLN A 173 -11.28 -3.97 19.21
C GLN A 173 -12.72 -4.28 18.75
N SER A 174 -13.63 -3.30 18.80
CA SER A 174 -15.01 -3.45 18.33
C SER A 174 -15.19 -3.23 16.82
N LYS A 175 -14.16 -2.75 16.11
CA LYS A 175 -14.20 -2.60 14.65
C LYS A 175 -14.22 -3.97 13.98
N LYS A 176 -14.89 -4.06 12.86
CA LYS A 176 -14.95 -5.31 12.08
C LYS A 176 -13.56 -5.71 11.57
N HIS A 177 -12.79 -4.74 11.09
CA HIS A 177 -11.45 -4.92 10.55
C HIS A 177 -10.49 -3.92 11.16
N LEU A 178 -9.27 -4.34 11.37
CA LEU A 178 -8.16 -3.51 11.79
C LEU A 178 -6.98 -3.72 10.84
N PHE A 179 -6.33 -2.63 10.45
CA PHE A 179 -5.16 -2.61 9.60
C PHE A 179 -4.05 -1.81 10.27
N VAL A 180 -2.81 -2.22 10.06
CA VAL A 180 -1.62 -1.53 10.56
C VAL A 180 -0.72 -1.17 9.39
N PHE A 181 -0.23 0.05 9.37
CA PHE A 181 0.83 0.54 8.50
C PHE A 181 2.07 0.83 9.33
N MET A 182 3.17 0.23 8.98
CA MET A 182 4.47 0.46 9.60
C MET A 182 5.56 0.20 8.57
N HIS A 183 6.51 1.10 8.46
CA HIS A 183 7.49 1.04 7.39
C HIS A 183 8.37 -0.22 7.48
N ILE A 184 8.99 -0.48 8.63
CA ILE A 184 9.89 -1.60 8.83
C ILE A 184 9.16 -2.78 9.48
N THR A 185 9.37 -3.99 8.98
CA THR A 185 8.76 -5.21 9.55
C THR A 185 9.25 -5.50 10.98
N PRO A 186 8.35 -5.94 11.90
CA PRO A 186 8.72 -6.24 13.31
C PRO A 186 9.39 -7.61 13.48
N PHE A 187 9.77 -8.26 12.40
CA PHE A 187 10.45 -9.55 12.39
C PHE A 187 11.81 -9.49 11.69
N LYS A 188 12.73 -10.31 12.11
CA LYS A 188 14.01 -10.55 11.41
C LYS A 188 13.87 -11.43 10.18
N TRP A 189 12.79 -11.28 9.42
CA TRP A 189 12.59 -12.00 8.15
C TRP A 189 13.48 -11.50 7.03
N THR A 190 13.86 -10.24 7.11
CA THR A 190 14.78 -9.58 6.18
C THR A 190 15.97 -9.02 6.93
N LYS A 191 17.01 -8.58 6.22
CA LYS A 191 18.16 -7.90 6.83
C LYS A 191 17.77 -6.56 7.45
N GLY A 192 16.76 -5.88 6.87
CA GLY A 192 16.23 -4.60 7.32
C GLY A 192 15.22 -4.70 8.46
N GLY A 193 14.67 -5.88 8.72
CA GLY A 193 13.65 -6.07 9.77
C GLY A 193 14.18 -5.80 11.18
N ILE A 194 13.30 -5.41 12.10
CA ILE A 194 13.60 -5.24 13.52
C ILE A 194 13.05 -6.43 14.33
N ASP A 195 13.47 -6.56 15.59
CA ASP A 195 12.98 -7.61 16.48
C ASP A 195 12.11 -6.96 17.56
N CYS A 196 10.78 -7.08 17.44
CA CYS A 196 9.81 -6.46 18.33
C CYS A 196 8.83 -7.49 18.93
N PRO A 197 9.29 -8.41 19.78
CA PRO A 197 8.46 -9.52 20.29
C PRO A 197 7.20 -9.05 21.02
N GLU A 198 7.27 -7.96 21.81
CA GLU A 198 6.11 -7.43 22.53
C GLU A 198 5.03 -6.91 21.55
N LEU A 199 5.43 -6.30 20.44
CA LEU A 199 4.50 -5.85 19.40
C LEU A 199 3.82 -7.05 18.72
N ILE A 200 4.59 -8.07 18.42
CA ILE A 200 4.10 -9.31 17.82
C ILE A 200 3.06 -9.97 18.72
N GLU A 201 3.35 -10.07 20.03
CA GLU A 201 2.38 -10.57 21.01
C GLU A 201 1.06 -9.77 21.03
N LEU A 202 1.13 -8.45 20.93
CA LEU A 202 -0.07 -7.61 20.85
C LEU A 202 -0.87 -7.88 19.59
N PHE A 203 -0.21 -8.03 18.44
CA PHE A 203 -0.86 -8.34 17.19
C PHE A 203 -1.51 -9.72 17.18
N ASP A 204 -0.83 -10.73 17.73
CA ASP A 204 -1.35 -12.10 17.83
C ASP A 204 -2.65 -12.16 18.64
N LYS A 205 -2.76 -11.37 19.71
CA LYS A 205 -3.96 -11.28 20.56
C LYS A 205 -5.11 -10.49 19.92
N GLN A 206 -4.86 -9.73 18.86
CA GLN A 206 -5.85 -8.85 18.25
C GLN A 206 -6.64 -9.58 17.16
N SER A 207 -7.83 -10.08 17.49
CA SER A 207 -8.62 -10.97 16.63
C SER A 207 -9.10 -10.31 15.32
N ASN A 208 -9.40 -9.02 15.34
CA ASN A 208 -9.87 -8.28 14.16
C ASN A 208 -8.74 -7.66 13.34
N LEU A 209 -7.46 -7.83 13.71
CA LEU A 209 -6.32 -7.42 12.89
C LEU A 209 -6.21 -8.32 11.67
N LYS A 210 -6.37 -7.75 10.49
CA LYS A 210 -6.44 -8.45 9.21
C LYS A 210 -5.13 -8.42 8.44
N ALA A 211 -4.49 -7.27 8.40
CA ALA A 211 -3.24 -7.10 7.66
C ALA A 211 -2.34 -6.04 8.28
N ILE A 212 -1.04 -6.25 8.15
CA ILE A 212 0.03 -5.32 8.47
C ILE A 212 0.80 -5.06 7.17
N PHE A 213 1.07 -3.81 6.84
CA PHE A 213 1.69 -3.40 5.60
C PHE A 213 3.04 -2.75 5.85
N HIS A 214 4.04 -3.13 5.05
CA HIS A 214 5.43 -2.71 5.14
C HIS A 214 5.95 -2.17 3.81
N GLY A 215 6.91 -1.25 3.90
CA GLY A 215 7.83 -0.87 2.84
C GLY A 215 9.24 -1.37 3.17
N HIS A 216 10.23 -0.49 3.03
CA HIS A 216 11.63 -0.64 3.45
C HIS A 216 12.44 -1.71 2.68
N ASP A 217 11.91 -2.90 2.54
CA ASP A 217 12.54 -4.01 1.83
C ASP A 217 12.12 -3.97 0.35
N HIS A 218 12.74 -3.09 -0.45
CA HIS A 218 12.37 -2.82 -1.85
C HIS A 218 12.36 -4.04 -2.76
N ASP A 219 13.08 -5.11 -2.39
CA ASP A 219 13.13 -6.37 -3.13
C ASP A 219 12.02 -7.36 -2.74
N GLN A 220 11.14 -6.94 -1.83
CA GLN A 220 9.98 -7.70 -1.39
C GLN A 220 8.70 -7.09 -1.97
N ASP A 221 7.80 -7.95 -2.43
CA ASP A 221 6.44 -7.58 -2.86
C ASP A 221 5.42 -8.67 -2.51
N ASP A 222 5.81 -9.56 -1.60
CA ASP A 222 5.09 -10.78 -1.21
C ASP A 222 4.26 -10.58 0.08
N VAL A 223 3.77 -11.68 0.60
CA VAL A 223 3.08 -11.77 1.89
C VAL A 223 3.72 -12.85 2.75
N LYS A 224 3.98 -12.52 4.01
CA LYS A 224 4.36 -13.49 5.04
C LYS A 224 3.23 -13.65 6.04
N GLU A 225 3.16 -14.79 6.68
CA GLU A 225 2.09 -15.10 7.64
C GLU A 225 2.71 -15.53 8.98
N ASN A 226 2.16 -15.01 10.07
CA ASN A 226 2.47 -15.42 11.42
C ASN A 226 1.19 -15.47 12.27
N ASN A 227 0.89 -16.60 12.90
CA ASN A 227 -0.27 -16.79 13.75
C ASN A 227 -1.61 -16.31 13.14
N GLY A 228 -1.81 -16.56 11.84
CA GLY A 228 -3.00 -16.13 11.11
C GLY A 228 -3.09 -14.63 10.84
N LYS A 229 -1.99 -13.89 10.99
CA LYS A 229 -1.86 -12.48 10.59
C LYS A 229 -1.03 -12.38 9.32
N TYR A 230 -1.46 -11.50 8.41
CA TYR A 230 -0.81 -11.28 7.12
C TYR A 230 0.05 -10.02 7.16
N TYR A 231 1.31 -10.16 6.77
CA TYR A 231 2.31 -9.10 6.69
C TYR A 231 2.69 -8.91 5.22
N PHE A 232 2.19 -7.84 4.63
CA PHE A 232 2.43 -7.52 3.22
C PHE A 232 3.63 -6.62 3.07
N PHE A 233 4.45 -6.91 2.08
CA PHE A 233 5.51 -6.05 1.62
C PHE A 233 5.07 -5.43 0.29
N ASP A 234 5.31 -4.15 0.11
CA ASP A 234 4.85 -3.41 -1.05
C ASP A 234 6.03 -2.98 -1.92
N SER A 235 5.86 -3.03 -3.25
CA SER A 235 6.88 -2.54 -4.16
C SER A 235 7.10 -1.03 -3.99
N HIS A 236 8.28 -0.57 -4.38
CA HIS A 236 8.73 0.80 -4.16
C HIS A 236 8.26 1.79 -5.23
N ILE A 237 8.19 3.09 -4.89
CA ILE A 237 7.93 4.21 -5.82
C ILE A 237 9.19 4.56 -6.60
N ALA A 238 10.33 4.73 -5.88
CA ALA A 238 11.62 5.13 -6.44
C ALA A 238 12.76 4.39 -5.72
N GLY A 239 13.96 4.95 -5.70
CA GLY A 239 15.14 4.27 -5.18
C GLY A 239 15.95 3.62 -6.30
N ASP A 240 17.17 3.23 -5.96
CA ASP A 240 18.17 2.68 -6.90
C ASP A 240 18.27 1.15 -6.89
N TRP A 241 17.48 0.48 -6.04
CA TRP A 241 17.42 -0.98 -5.90
C TRP A 241 16.01 -1.47 -5.64
N GLY A 242 15.74 -2.75 -5.76
CA GLY A 242 14.48 -3.36 -5.42
C GLY A 242 13.88 -4.21 -6.54
N THR A 243 12.55 -4.37 -6.51
CA THR A 243 11.80 -5.05 -7.56
C THR A 243 12.00 -4.39 -8.93
N GLU A 244 11.92 -5.18 -10.01
CA GLU A 244 12.10 -4.66 -11.39
C GLU A 244 11.01 -3.65 -11.79
N TYR A 245 9.88 -3.66 -11.10
CA TYR A 245 8.77 -2.77 -11.37
C TYR A 245 8.49 -1.85 -10.18
N ARG A 246 7.82 -0.76 -10.45
CA ARG A 246 7.26 0.17 -9.47
C ARG A 246 5.75 0.04 -9.48
N GLY A 247 5.15 -0.01 -8.30
CA GLY A 247 3.73 -0.30 -8.23
C GLY A 247 3.06 0.21 -6.96
N TYR A 248 1.78 -0.08 -6.84
CA TYR A 248 0.97 0.22 -5.68
C TYR A 248 0.09 -0.98 -5.32
N ARG A 249 -0.21 -1.12 -4.05
CA ARG A 249 -1.17 -2.12 -3.58
C ARG A 249 -2.57 -1.52 -3.52
N ILE A 250 -3.56 -2.32 -3.86
CA ILE A 250 -4.98 -2.04 -3.60
C ILE A 250 -5.50 -2.99 -2.54
N VAL A 251 -6.33 -2.45 -1.65
CA VAL A 251 -7.09 -3.22 -0.67
C VAL A 251 -8.55 -2.85 -0.79
N GLU A 252 -9.41 -3.85 -0.90
CA GLU A 252 -10.86 -3.72 -1.04
C GLU A 252 -11.57 -4.48 0.07
N ILE A 253 -12.42 -3.80 0.84
CA ILE A 253 -13.37 -4.45 1.76
C ILE A 253 -14.69 -4.56 1.02
N LEU A 254 -15.18 -5.79 0.86
CA LEU A 254 -16.40 -6.09 0.13
C LEU A 254 -17.65 -5.99 1.03
N ASP A 255 -18.84 -5.99 0.43
CA ASP A 255 -20.12 -5.94 1.14
C ASP A 255 -20.34 -7.11 2.11
N ASN A 256 -19.76 -8.28 1.78
CA ASN A 256 -19.80 -9.48 2.63
C ASN A 256 -18.69 -9.48 3.72
N ASP A 257 -17.93 -8.38 3.84
CA ASP A 257 -16.81 -8.21 4.74
C ASP A 257 -15.52 -9.01 4.36
N ASP A 258 -15.48 -9.66 3.20
CA ASP A 258 -14.24 -10.22 2.67
C ASP A 258 -13.28 -9.09 2.29
N ILE A 259 -11.98 -9.37 2.40
CA ILE A 259 -10.92 -8.44 2.04
C ILE A 259 -10.12 -9.00 0.88
N LEU A 260 -10.11 -8.27 -0.22
CA LEU A 260 -9.28 -8.57 -1.37
C LEU A 260 -8.13 -7.58 -1.44
N THR A 261 -6.91 -8.07 -1.61
CA THR A 261 -5.73 -7.22 -1.82
C THR A 261 -4.85 -7.75 -2.93
N TYR A 262 -4.25 -6.83 -3.67
CA TYR A 262 -3.34 -7.16 -4.78
C TYR A 262 -2.37 -6.00 -5.03
N GLN A 263 -1.18 -6.36 -5.51
CA GLN A 263 -0.18 -5.43 -6.00
C GLN A 263 -0.44 -5.13 -7.48
N MET A 264 -0.36 -3.88 -7.89
CA MET A 264 -0.43 -3.47 -9.29
C MET A 264 0.96 -3.19 -9.84
N ASN A 265 1.26 -3.75 -11.00
CA ASN A 265 2.32 -3.25 -11.87
C ASN A 265 1.67 -2.39 -12.97
N PRO A 266 1.58 -1.07 -12.78
CA PRO A 266 0.81 -0.22 -13.67
C PRO A 266 1.46 -0.05 -15.06
N ALA A 267 2.78 -0.20 -15.15
CA ALA A 267 3.49 -0.12 -16.43
C ALA A 267 3.13 -1.27 -17.39
N LYS A 268 2.72 -2.43 -16.84
CA LYS A 268 2.26 -3.60 -17.61
C LYS A 268 0.75 -3.83 -17.49
N GLU A 269 0.04 -3.03 -16.71
CA GLU A 269 -1.39 -3.17 -16.42
C GLU A 269 -1.78 -4.55 -15.87
N ILE A 270 -0.92 -5.15 -15.04
CA ILE A 270 -1.16 -6.48 -14.45
C ILE A 270 -1.25 -6.42 -12.93
N LYS A 271 -2.10 -7.29 -12.41
CA LYS A 271 -2.16 -7.59 -10.97
C LYS A 271 -1.15 -8.67 -10.60
N MET A 272 -0.57 -8.51 -9.45
CA MET A 272 0.40 -9.42 -8.86
C MET A 272 0.00 -9.69 -7.41
N ASN A 273 0.40 -10.86 -6.88
CA ASN A 273 0.28 -11.20 -5.45
C ASN A 273 -1.12 -10.95 -4.87
N GLU A 274 -2.16 -11.36 -5.60
CA GLU A 274 -3.55 -11.25 -5.14
C GLU A 274 -3.79 -12.21 -3.98
N LYS A 275 -4.47 -11.73 -2.93
CA LYS A 275 -4.88 -12.52 -1.77
C LYS A 275 -6.26 -12.11 -1.27
N ASN A 276 -7.06 -13.12 -0.92
CA ASN A 276 -8.31 -12.94 -0.18
C ASN A 276 -8.03 -13.30 1.30
N LEU A 277 -8.43 -12.42 2.21
CA LEU A 277 -8.18 -12.57 3.65
C LEU A 277 -9.40 -13.11 4.42
N GLY A 278 -10.47 -13.47 3.73
CA GLY A 278 -11.66 -14.10 4.31
C GLY A 278 -12.54 -13.13 5.07
#